data_b0d2055ddb8970d30c98aafc824a9673
#
_entry.id   b0d2055ddb8970d30c98aafc824a9673
#
_cell.length_a   1.000
_cell.length_b   1.000
_cell.length_c   1.000
_cell.angle_alpha   90.00
_cell.angle_beta   90.00
_cell.angle_gamma   90.00
#
_symmetry.space_group_name_H-M   'P 1'
#
loop_
_entity.id
_entity.type
_entity.pdbx_description
1 polymer ?
#
loop_
_entity_poly.entity_id
_entity_poly.type
_entity_poly.pdbx_seq_one_letter_code
_entity_poly.pdbx_strand_id
1 'polypeptide(L)'
;MKVAFDHEKLDVYQESIRFICWVDELLHDIPKTLAVNNQLDRASTSIPLNIAEGNGKYTDADRCRFFDIARGSALECAACLDVLVARKQIKQADSGKEILARIVAMLVGLIRHTSSYRVHEQSADCGTRAAGAGD
;
A
#
# COMPACT_ATOMS: atom_id res chain seq x y z
N MET A 1 18.40 -14.25 7.15
CA MET A 1 19.01 -12.98 6.74
C MET A 1 18.79 -11.93 7.81
N LYS A 2 19.82 -11.19 8.16
CA LYS A 2 19.69 -10.09 9.11
C LYS A 2 18.86 -8.97 8.52
N VAL A 3 17.90 -8.46 9.31
CA VAL A 3 17.14 -7.28 8.96
C VAL A 3 18.01 -6.04 9.16
N ALA A 4 18.17 -5.22 8.13
CA ALA A 4 19.03 -4.03 8.17
C ALA A 4 18.25 -2.74 8.42
N PHE A 5 17.03 -2.65 7.90
CA PHE A 5 16.20 -1.45 8.00
C PHE A 5 14.88 -1.75 8.69
N ASP A 6 14.37 -0.75 9.41
CA ASP A 6 13.18 -0.91 10.23
C ASP A 6 11.94 -1.34 9.43
N HIS A 7 11.76 -0.79 8.22
CA HIS A 7 10.60 -1.15 7.39
C HIS A 7 10.58 -2.64 6.99
N GLU A 8 11.73 -3.30 6.97
CA GLU A 8 11.81 -4.73 6.63
C GLU A 8 11.07 -5.62 7.64
N LYS A 9 10.84 -5.11 8.87
CA LYS A 9 10.10 -5.83 9.91
C LYS A 9 8.59 -5.74 9.74
N LEU A 10 8.10 -4.82 8.92
CA LEU A 10 6.66 -4.62 8.76
C LEU A 10 6.05 -5.73 7.92
N ASP A 11 4.99 -6.35 8.43
CA ASP A 11 4.27 -7.40 7.71
C ASP A 11 3.75 -6.90 6.37
N VAL A 12 3.26 -5.66 6.31
CA VAL A 12 2.74 -5.08 5.08
C VAL A 12 3.83 -4.89 4.04
N TYR A 13 5.05 -4.55 4.46
CA TYR A 13 6.18 -4.46 3.54
C TYR A 13 6.50 -5.84 2.95
N GLN A 14 6.61 -6.85 3.80
CA GLN A 14 6.88 -8.23 3.38
C GLN A 14 5.79 -8.75 2.43
N GLU A 15 4.54 -8.45 2.74
CA GLU A 15 3.41 -8.84 1.87
C GLU A 15 3.47 -8.13 0.53
N SER A 16 3.89 -6.86 0.50
CA SER A 16 4.05 -6.11 -0.76
C SER A 16 5.17 -6.69 -1.63
N ILE A 17 6.24 -7.17 -1.03
CA ILE A 17 7.32 -7.87 -1.76
C ILE A 17 6.80 -9.19 -2.34
N ARG A 18 6.00 -9.93 -1.57
CA ARG A 18 5.35 -11.15 -2.07
C ARG A 18 4.47 -10.85 -3.29
N PHE A 19 3.75 -9.74 -3.25
CA PHE A 19 2.93 -9.33 -4.39
C PHE A 19 3.79 -9.05 -5.63
N ILE A 20 4.95 -8.41 -5.46
CA ILE A 20 5.91 -8.18 -6.57
C ILE A 20 6.30 -9.51 -7.22
N CYS A 21 6.62 -10.52 -6.43
CA CYS A 21 6.97 -11.84 -6.95
C CYS A 21 5.80 -12.45 -7.73
N TRP A 22 4.58 -12.32 -7.22
CA TRP A 22 3.38 -12.81 -7.89
C TRP A 22 3.15 -12.10 -9.23
N VAL A 23 3.29 -10.77 -9.24
CA VAL A 23 3.15 -9.97 -10.46
C VAL A 23 4.20 -10.35 -11.50
N ASP A 24 5.44 -10.54 -11.07
CA ASP A 24 6.53 -10.88 -11.98
C ASP A 24 6.25 -12.20 -12.72
N GLU A 25 5.78 -13.19 -11.98
CA GLU A 25 5.36 -14.47 -12.59
C GLU A 25 4.19 -14.27 -13.56
N LEU A 26 3.19 -13.47 -13.15
CA LEU A 26 2.01 -13.21 -13.97
C LEU A 26 2.39 -12.55 -15.30
N LEU A 27 3.25 -11.52 -15.24
CA LEU A 27 3.61 -10.73 -16.41
C LEU A 27 4.58 -11.43 -17.34
N HIS A 28 5.19 -12.53 -16.90
CA HIS A 28 6.18 -13.27 -17.71
C HIS A 28 5.61 -13.68 -19.08
N ASP A 29 4.37 -14.13 -19.12
CA ASP A 29 3.72 -14.61 -20.34
C ASP A 29 2.84 -13.58 -21.04
N ILE A 30 2.80 -12.35 -20.52
CA ILE A 30 1.95 -11.28 -21.08
C ILE A 30 2.81 -10.33 -21.93
N PRO A 31 2.35 -9.93 -23.12
CA PRO A 31 3.12 -9.02 -23.97
C PRO A 31 3.45 -7.70 -23.25
N LYS A 32 4.72 -7.34 -23.27
CA LYS A 32 5.22 -6.10 -22.62
C LYS A 32 4.73 -4.84 -23.32
N THR A 33 4.21 -4.97 -24.52
CA THR A 33 3.67 -3.84 -25.30
C THR A 33 2.29 -3.39 -24.80
N LEU A 34 1.61 -4.19 -23.96
CA LEU A 34 0.33 -3.80 -23.41
C LEU A 34 0.50 -2.69 -22.38
N ALA A 35 -0.26 -1.62 -22.51
CA ALA A 35 -0.20 -0.49 -21.59
C ALA A 35 -0.47 -0.90 -20.14
N VAL A 36 -1.39 -1.83 -19.92
CA VAL A 36 -1.76 -2.30 -18.59
C VAL A 36 -0.59 -3.04 -17.91
N ASN A 37 0.26 -3.72 -18.69
CA ASN A 37 1.46 -4.38 -18.16
C ASN A 37 2.39 -3.34 -17.51
N ASN A 38 2.68 -2.26 -18.22
CA ASN A 38 3.52 -1.18 -17.69
C ASN A 38 2.88 -0.49 -16.47
N GLN A 39 1.58 -0.27 -16.51
CA GLN A 39 0.82 0.31 -15.39
C GLN A 39 0.91 -0.58 -14.14
N LEU A 40 0.70 -1.88 -14.29
CA LEU A 40 0.77 -2.81 -13.18
C LEU A 40 2.19 -2.90 -12.60
N ASP A 41 3.21 -2.94 -13.46
CA ASP A 41 4.60 -2.95 -13.04
C ASP A 41 4.93 -1.72 -12.18
N ARG A 42 4.54 -0.54 -12.62
CA ARG A 42 4.79 0.71 -11.90
C ARG A 42 4.00 0.79 -10.59
N ALA A 43 2.72 0.45 -10.63
CA ALA A 43 1.87 0.51 -9.44
C ALA A 43 2.32 -0.49 -8.38
N SER A 44 2.68 -1.71 -8.77
CA SER A 44 3.15 -2.73 -7.83
C SER A 44 4.47 -2.32 -7.17
N THR A 45 5.39 -1.75 -7.94
CA THR A 45 6.66 -1.24 -7.42
C THR A 45 6.45 -0.10 -6.43
N SER A 46 5.46 0.75 -6.67
CA SER A 46 5.13 1.88 -5.82
C SER A 46 4.71 1.46 -4.40
N ILE A 47 4.12 0.29 -4.22
CA ILE A 47 3.63 -0.15 -2.91
C ILE A 47 4.76 -0.26 -1.89
N PRO A 48 5.75 -1.13 -2.08
CA PRO A 48 6.82 -1.26 -1.08
C PRO A 48 7.66 0.00 -0.93
N LEU A 49 7.88 0.75 -2.00
CA LEU A 49 8.68 1.97 -1.92
C LEU A 49 8.01 3.02 -1.03
N ASN A 50 6.71 3.21 -1.15
CA ASN A 50 5.99 4.17 -0.31
C ASN A 50 5.83 3.69 1.13
N ILE A 51 5.70 2.39 1.36
CA ILE A 51 5.69 1.83 2.72
C ILE A 51 7.03 2.14 3.41
N ALA A 52 8.13 1.85 2.74
CA ALA A 52 9.46 2.08 3.30
C ALA A 52 9.69 3.56 3.58
N GLU A 53 9.34 4.43 2.63
CA GLU A 53 9.49 5.87 2.80
C GLU A 53 8.61 6.41 3.93
N GLY A 54 7.36 6.00 3.99
CA GLY A 54 6.44 6.42 5.04
C GLY A 54 6.92 5.99 6.42
N ASN A 55 7.39 4.76 6.54
CA ASN A 55 7.92 4.27 7.81
C ASN A 55 9.13 5.06 8.30
N GLY A 56 9.90 5.65 7.39
CA GLY A 56 11.08 6.45 7.73
C GLY A 56 10.81 7.92 8.00
N LYS A 57 9.59 8.41 7.80
CA LYS A 57 9.27 9.82 8.03
C LYS A 57 9.17 10.13 9.52
N TYR A 58 9.48 11.38 9.88
CA TYR A 58 9.51 11.81 11.28
C TYR A 58 8.14 12.21 11.82
N THR A 59 7.27 12.78 10.97
CA THR A 59 5.95 13.22 11.41
C THR A 59 4.87 12.21 11.05
N ASP A 60 3.85 12.11 11.90
CA ASP A 60 2.71 11.22 11.66
C ASP A 60 1.95 11.62 10.38
N ALA A 61 1.85 12.91 10.12
CA ALA A 61 1.19 13.40 8.91
C ALA A 61 1.91 12.91 7.64
N ASP A 62 3.23 13.00 7.61
CA ASP A 62 4.01 12.51 6.48
C ASP A 62 3.95 10.99 6.37
N ARG A 63 4.04 10.28 7.49
CA ARG A 63 3.91 8.83 7.51
C ARG A 63 2.58 8.39 6.88
N CYS A 64 1.48 8.98 7.33
CA CYS A 64 0.14 8.67 6.81
C CYS A 64 0.02 8.99 5.32
N ARG A 65 0.61 10.07 4.87
CA ARG A 65 0.57 10.46 3.46
C ARG A 65 1.19 9.40 2.56
N PHE A 66 2.36 8.88 2.94
CA PHE A 66 3.03 7.84 2.15
C PHE A 66 2.30 6.50 2.23
N PHE A 67 1.77 6.13 3.40
CA PHE A 67 0.95 4.93 3.53
C PHE A 67 -0.32 5.01 2.68
N ASP A 68 -0.92 6.19 2.58
CA ASP A 68 -2.09 6.38 1.73
C ASP A 68 -1.75 6.28 0.24
N ILE A 69 -0.58 6.77 -0.18
CA ILE A 69 -0.10 6.59 -1.55
C ILE A 69 0.08 5.09 -1.84
N ALA A 70 0.68 4.35 -0.92
CA ALA A 70 0.84 2.90 -1.07
C ALA A 70 -0.51 2.20 -1.20
N ARG A 71 -1.50 2.60 -0.40
CA ARG A 71 -2.86 2.06 -0.47
C ARG A 71 -3.48 2.33 -1.84
N GLY A 72 -3.36 3.55 -2.34
CA GLY A 72 -3.84 3.91 -3.68
C GLY A 72 -3.17 3.08 -4.77
N SER A 73 -1.87 2.84 -4.66
CA SER A 73 -1.13 1.98 -5.59
C SER A 73 -1.65 0.54 -5.57
N ALA A 74 -1.99 0.02 -4.39
CA ALA A 74 -2.58 -1.32 -4.26
C ALA A 74 -3.94 -1.40 -4.94
N LEU A 75 -4.78 -0.37 -4.78
CA LEU A 75 -6.07 -0.30 -5.46
C LEU A 75 -5.89 -0.22 -6.98
N GLU A 76 -4.91 0.54 -7.44
CA GLU A 76 -4.59 0.61 -8.87
C GLU A 76 -4.15 -0.75 -9.40
N CYS A 77 -3.36 -1.50 -8.65
CA CYS A 77 -2.99 -2.87 -9.02
C CYS A 77 -4.22 -3.76 -9.18
N ALA A 78 -5.16 -3.69 -8.26
CA ALA A 78 -6.39 -4.47 -8.34
C ALA A 78 -7.17 -4.14 -9.61
N ALA A 79 -7.27 -2.86 -9.95
CA ALA A 79 -7.93 -2.42 -11.18
C ALA A 79 -7.19 -2.92 -12.43
N CYS A 80 -5.85 -2.88 -12.42
CA CYS A 80 -5.05 -3.44 -13.52
C CYS A 80 -5.33 -4.93 -13.72
N LEU A 81 -5.47 -5.69 -12.64
CA LEU A 81 -5.81 -7.11 -12.72
C LEU A 81 -7.19 -7.31 -13.35
N ASP A 82 -8.16 -6.48 -13.02
CA ASP A 82 -9.49 -6.51 -13.64
C ASP A 82 -9.40 -6.24 -15.15
N VAL A 83 -8.57 -5.29 -15.56
CA VAL A 83 -8.35 -4.99 -16.98
C VAL A 83 -7.75 -6.19 -17.69
N LEU A 84 -6.77 -6.86 -17.09
CA LEU A 84 -6.16 -8.06 -17.69
C LEU A 84 -7.17 -9.18 -17.87
N VAL A 85 -8.07 -9.38 -16.91
CA VAL A 85 -9.16 -10.37 -17.03
C VAL A 85 -10.11 -9.96 -18.15
N ALA A 86 -10.54 -8.69 -18.16
CA ALA A 86 -11.48 -8.18 -19.17
C ALA A 86 -10.92 -8.28 -20.59
N ARG A 87 -9.61 -8.08 -20.77
CA ARG A 87 -8.93 -8.21 -22.06
C ARG A 87 -8.52 -9.65 -22.37
N LYS A 88 -8.91 -10.60 -21.53
CA LYS A 88 -8.66 -12.03 -21.72
C LYS A 88 -7.17 -12.39 -21.75
N GLN A 89 -6.33 -11.61 -21.10
CA GLN A 89 -4.91 -11.91 -20.96
C GLN A 89 -4.67 -12.94 -19.85
N ILE A 90 -5.54 -12.96 -18.83
CA ILE A 90 -5.55 -13.95 -17.76
C ILE A 90 -7.00 -14.38 -17.52
N LYS A 91 -7.18 -15.58 -16.97
CA LYS A 91 -8.53 -16.11 -16.71
C LYS A 91 -9.14 -15.53 -15.43
N GLN A 92 -8.33 -15.39 -14.39
CA GLN A 92 -8.75 -14.86 -13.09
C GLN A 92 -7.51 -14.35 -12.34
N ALA A 93 -7.74 -13.56 -11.32
CA ALA A 93 -6.68 -12.93 -10.56
C ALA A 93 -6.91 -13.06 -9.04
N ASP A 94 -7.59 -14.12 -8.61
CA ASP A 94 -8.07 -14.25 -7.23
C ASP A 94 -6.94 -14.22 -6.21
N SER A 95 -5.85 -14.97 -6.44
CA SER A 95 -4.74 -15.02 -5.51
C SER A 95 -4.03 -13.66 -5.36
N GLY A 96 -3.84 -12.94 -6.46
CA GLY A 96 -3.26 -11.61 -6.42
C GLY A 96 -4.15 -10.61 -5.70
N LYS A 97 -5.46 -10.69 -5.93
CA LYS A 97 -6.43 -9.82 -5.26
C LYS A 97 -6.49 -10.10 -3.76
N GLU A 98 -6.33 -11.36 -3.34
CA GLU A 98 -6.26 -11.70 -1.92
C GLU A 98 -5.04 -11.06 -1.24
N ILE A 99 -3.89 -11.10 -1.89
CA ILE A 99 -2.68 -10.43 -1.37
C ILE A 99 -2.92 -8.93 -1.26
N LEU A 100 -3.49 -8.31 -2.30
CA LEU A 100 -3.78 -6.88 -2.31
C LEU A 100 -4.79 -6.49 -1.22
N ALA A 101 -5.81 -7.31 -1.00
CA ALA A 101 -6.80 -7.05 0.05
C ALA A 101 -6.13 -7.03 1.43
N ARG A 102 -5.20 -7.94 1.69
CA ARG A 102 -4.44 -7.94 2.94
C ARG A 102 -3.56 -6.69 3.06
N ILE A 103 -2.88 -6.31 1.97
CA ILE A 103 -2.04 -5.09 1.96
C ILE A 103 -2.89 -3.86 2.29
N VAL A 104 -4.03 -3.71 1.63
CA VAL A 104 -4.94 -2.57 1.87
C VAL A 104 -5.42 -2.56 3.31
N ALA A 105 -5.84 -3.70 3.85
CA ALA A 105 -6.31 -3.79 5.23
C ALA A 105 -5.21 -3.40 6.23
N MET A 106 -3.98 -3.87 6.02
CA MET A 106 -2.85 -3.53 6.88
C MET A 106 -2.49 -2.05 6.79
N LEU A 107 -2.54 -1.45 5.59
CA LEU A 107 -2.26 -0.02 5.41
C LEU A 107 -3.33 0.85 6.07
N VAL A 108 -4.59 0.47 5.95
CA VAL A 108 -5.68 1.16 6.65
C VAL A 108 -5.45 1.10 8.15
N GLY A 109 -5.05 -0.05 8.67
CA GLY A 109 -4.72 -0.22 10.09
C GLY A 109 -3.58 0.69 10.53
N LEU A 110 -2.50 0.76 9.75
CA LEU A 110 -1.37 1.64 10.04
C LEU A 110 -1.77 3.11 10.04
N ILE A 111 -2.54 3.53 9.05
CA ILE A 111 -3.00 4.93 8.93
C ILE A 111 -3.87 5.29 10.13
N ARG A 112 -4.82 4.43 10.48
CA ARG A 112 -5.71 4.66 11.64
C ARG A 112 -4.94 4.74 12.95
N HIS A 113 -4.01 3.81 13.16
CA HIS A 113 -3.19 3.79 14.38
C HIS A 113 -2.37 5.07 14.50
N THR A 114 -1.70 5.47 13.43
CA THR A 114 -0.86 6.67 13.39
C THR A 114 -1.71 7.94 13.59
N SER A 115 -2.86 8.03 12.92
CA SER A 115 -3.78 9.15 13.06
C SER A 115 -4.38 9.25 14.46
N SER A 116 -4.77 8.13 15.05
CA SER A 116 -5.33 8.08 16.40
C SER A 116 -4.33 8.56 17.43
N TYR A 117 -3.07 8.13 17.31
CA TYR A 117 -2.00 8.58 18.19
C TYR A 117 -1.85 10.11 18.12
N ARG A 118 -1.83 10.67 16.93
CA ARG A 118 -1.73 12.13 16.73
C ARG A 118 -2.90 12.87 17.32
N VAL A 119 -4.12 12.37 17.18
CA VAL A 119 -5.32 12.99 17.77
C VAL A 119 -5.23 12.99 19.28
N HIS A 120 -4.77 11.90 19.89
CA HIS A 120 -4.58 11.82 21.34
C HIS A 120 -3.53 12.82 21.83
N GLU A 121 -2.42 12.97 21.14
CA GLU A 121 -1.39 13.95 21.48
C GLU A 121 -1.95 15.37 21.44
N GLN A 122 -2.68 15.72 20.38
CA GLN A 122 -3.29 17.04 20.24
C GLN A 122 -4.32 17.31 21.32
N SER A 123 -5.09 16.32 21.71
CA SER A 123 -6.07 16.45 22.79
C SER A 123 -5.40 16.68 24.13
N ALA A 124 -4.28 16.04 24.40
CA ALA A 124 -3.53 16.24 25.64
C ALA A 124 -2.92 17.64 25.72
N ASP A 125 -2.44 18.18 24.59
CA ASP A 125 -1.83 19.51 24.54
C ASP A 125 -2.84 20.64 24.58
N CYS A 126 -4.03 20.44 24.05
CA CYS A 126 -5.03 21.48 23.81
C CYS A 126 -6.35 21.25 24.55
N GLY A 127 -6.34 20.64 25.69
CA GLY A 127 -7.49 20.13 26.43
C GLY A 127 -8.83 20.88 26.34
N THR A 128 -8.81 22.17 26.09
CA THR A 128 -10.03 22.99 25.99
C THR A 128 -10.46 23.31 24.58
N ARG A 129 -9.67 23.00 23.59
CA ARG A 129 -10.00 23.31 22.19
C ARG A 129 -10.84 22.23 21.51
N ALA A 130 -10.94 21.10 22.10
CA ALA A 130 -11.54 19.93 21.46
C ALA A 130 -13.00 20.15 21.05
N ALA A 131 -13.72 20.96 21.78
CA ALA A 131 -15.15 21.16 21.56
C ALA A 131 -15.49 21.97 20.30
N GLY A 132 -14.56 22.79 19.82
CA GLY A 132 -14.83 23.67 18.69
C GLY A 132 -14.43 23.10 17.34
N ALA A 133 -13.69 22.02 17.34
CA ALA A 133 -13.06 21.50 16.14
C ALA A 133 -13.76 20.28 15.55
N GLY A 134 -14.91 19.92 16.08
CA GLY A 134 -15.60 18.70 15.69
C GLY A 134 -16.20 18.68 14.31
N ASP A 135 -16.06 19.68 13.55
CA ASP A 135 -16.73 19.76 12.24
C ASP A 135 -15.84 19.47 11.05
#